data_692e17d4728f2e220b72483cce2f17cc
#
_entry.id   692e17d4728f2e220b72483cce2f17cc
#
_cell.length_a   1.000
_cell.length_b   1.000
_cell.length_c   1.000
_cell.angle_alpha   90.00
_cell.angle_beta   90.00
_cell.angle_gamma   90.00
#
_symmetry.space_group_name_H-M   'P 1'
#
loop_
_entity.id
_entity.type
_entity.pdbx_description
1 polymer ?
#
loop_
_entity_poly.entity_id
_entity_poly.type
_entity_poly.pdbx_seq_one_letter_code
_entity_poly.pdbx_strand_id
1 'polypeptide(L)'
;EVFVTSLTNYLMPLIRYKIGDLAIKARKDRVCSCGRKLPILEKIIGRDTDIIYSPKGKALIVHFFTGIFEHVEEIKQFQVYQKYRGSEIEIKYRKSNGFDSAVLEKLKSDIYKKAEEEFPIIFTEVEKIPPSPSGKPQIIIRGY
;
A
#
# COMPACT_ATOMS: atom_id res chain seq x y z
N GLU A 1 12.24 0.54 -8.21
CA GLU A 1 12.48 -0.82 -7.71
C GLU A 1 13.82 -0.87 -6.97
N VAL A 2 13.88 -1.72 -5.94
CA VAL A 2 15.09 -1.94 -5.14
C VAL A 2 15.69 -3.30 -5.49
N PHE A 3 16.98 -3.28 -5.84
CA PHE A 3 17.80 -4.47 -6.04
C PHE A 3 18.91 -4.49 -5.00
N VAL A 4 19.15 -5.64 -4.38
CA VAL A 4 20.16 -5.80 -3.34
C VAL A 4 21.27 -6.71 -3.83
N THR A 5 22.52 -6.32 -3.52
CA THR A 5 23.69 -7.18 -3.64
C THR A 5 24.32 -7.33 -2.27
N SER A 6 24.40 -8.58 -1.79
CA SER A 6 25.09 -8.86 -0.53
C SER A 6 26.61 -8.83 -0.73
N LEU A 7 27.29 -8.04 0.09
CA LEU A 7 28.76 -7.91 0.02
C LEU A 7 29.48 -8.76 1.07
N THR A 8 28.75 -9.36 2.00
CA THR A 8 29.34 -10.06 3.16
C THR A 8 28.84 -11.49 3.35
N ASN A 9 27.76 -11.87 2.66
CA ASN A 9 27.21 -13.22 2.74
C ASN A 9 27.72 -14.09 1.59
N TYR A 10 28.80 -14.84 1.84
CA TYR A 10 29.43 -15.71 0.83
C TYR A 10 28.76 -17.07 0.70
N LEU A 11 27.98 -17.51 1.68
CA LEU A 11 27.27 -18.81 1.65
C LEU A 11 26.03 -18.75 0.73
N MET A 12 25.35 -17.61 0.71
CA MET A 12 24.20 -17.36 -0.16
C MET A 12 24.27 -15.93 -0.69
N PRO A 13 25.15 -15.65 -1.66
CA PRO A 13 25.32 -14.30 -2.20
C PRO A 13 24.08 -13.89 -2.99
N LEU A 14 23.38 -12.87 -2.54
CA LEU A 14 22.34 -12.22 -3.32
C LEU A 14 23.00 -11.22 -4.26
N ILE A 15 22.94 -11.48 -5.56
CA ILE A 15 23.50 -10.57 -6.57
C ILE A 15 22.36 -9.99 -7.38
N ARG A 16 22.17 -8.66 -7.30
CA ARG A 16 21.07 -7.93 -7.95
C ARG A 16 19.69 -8.56 -7.71
N TYR A 17 19.51 -9.04 -6.49
CA TYR A 17 18.24 -9.67 -6.10
C TYR A 17 17.15 -8.60 -5.94
N LYS A 18 16.05 -8.76 -6.69
CA LYS A 18 14.86 -7.90 -6.60
C LYS A 18 14.08 -8.26 -5.33
N ILE A 19 14.06 -7.36 -4.35
CA ILE A 19 13.35 -7.60 -3.08
C ILE A 19 11.86 -7.28 -3.14
N GLY A 20 11.40 -6.67 -4.24
CA GLY A 20 10.00 -6.29 -4.44
C GLY A 20 9.60 -4.98 -3.78
N ASP A 21 10.56 -4.22 -3.28
CA ASP A 21 10.31 -2.91 -2.69
C ASP A 21 10.52 -1.78 -3.70
N LEU A 22 9.79 -0.68 -3.49
CA LEU A 22 9.97 0.59 -4.17
C LEU A 22 10.62 1.60 -3.21
N ALA A 23 11.56 2.36 -3.73
CA ALA A 23 12.23 3.43 -2.99
C ALA A 23 12.47 4.66 -3.87
N ILE A 24 12.55 5.81 -3.24
CA ILE A 24 12.97 7.07 -3.86
C ILE A 24 14.48 7.21 -3.66
N LYS A 25 15.20 7.42 -4.76
CA LYS A 25 16.64 7.72 -4.73
C LYS A 25 16.82 9.18 -4.32
N ALA A 26 17.75 9.42 -3.40
CA ALA A 26 18.14 10.79 -3.05
C ALA A 26 18.79 11.53 -4.24
N ARG A 27 18.78 12.86 -4.18
CA ARG A 27 19.47 13.70 -5.17
C ARG A 27 20.95 13.33 -5.22
N LYS A 28 21.56 13.46 -6.41
CA LYS A 28 22.96 13.05 -6.64
C LYS A 28 23.98 13.84 -5.82
N ASP A 29 23.64 15.06 -5.44
CA ASP A 29 24.47 15.97 -4.64
C ASP A 29 24.41 15.71 -3.13
N ARG A 30 23.49 14.82 -2.69
CA ARG A 30 23.36 14.47 -1.27
C ARG A 30 24.51 13.58 -0.82
N VAL A 31 25.23 14.04 0.19
CA VAL A 31 26.33 13.29 0.83
C VAL A 31 25.84 12.68 2.15
N CYS A 32 26.21 11.42 2.41
CA CYS A 32 25.92 10.77 3.68
C CYS A 32 26.82 11.33 4.79
N SER A 33 26.25 11.62 5.96
CA SER A 33 26.99 12.07 7.14
C SER A 33 28.03 11.05 7.62
N CYS A 34 27.91 9.77 7.22
CA CYS A 34 28.90 8.72 7.52
C CYS A 34 30.15 8.75 6.62
N GLY A 35 30.25 9.69 5.67
CA GLY A 35 31.38 9.83 4.73
C GLY A 35 31.41 8.84 3.56
N ARG A 36 30.51 7.88 3.50
CA ARG A 36 30.43 6.91 2.39
C ARG A 36 29.90 7.56 1.13
N LYS A 37 30.49 7.24 -0.02
CA LYS A 37 30.12 7.77 -1.35
C LYS A 37 29.11 6.89 -2.10
N LEU A 38 28.39 6.02 -1.39
CA LEU A 38 27.38 5.16 -2.00
C LEU A 38 26.09 5.94 -2.27
N PRO A 39 25.29 5.53 -3.27
CA PRO A 39 23.96 6.10 -3.51
C PRO A 39 23.09 6.01 -2.26
N ILE A 40 22.35 7.07 -1.97
CA ILE A 40 21.46 7.17 -0.81
C ILE A 40 20.04 6.95 -1.26
N LEU A 41 19.27 6.16 -0.50
CA LEU A 41 17.83 6.11 -0.59
C LEU A 41 17.24 7.21 0.30
N GLU A 42 16.39 8.05 -0.26
CA GLU A 42 15.70 9.10 0.49
C GLU A 42 14.54 8.54 1.30
N LYS A 43 13.79 7.62 0.69
CA LYS A 43 12.61 7.01 1.32
C LYS A 43 12.34 5.63 0.72
N ILE A 44 11.96 4.69 1.58
CA ILE A 44 11.33 3.43 1.16
C ILE A 44 9.83 3.68 1.10
N ILE A 45 9.20 3.37 -0.04
CA ILE A 45 7.76 3.60 -0.26
C ILE A 45 6.95 2.42 0.27
N GLY A 46 7.43 1.20 0.05
CA GLY A 46 6.76 -0.05 0.40
C GLY A 46 6.90 -1.09 -0.70
N ARG A 47 6.15 -2.18 -0.60
CA ARG A 47 6.18 -3.24 -1.61
C ARG A 47 5.45 -2.83 -2.88
N ASP A 48 6.03 -3.18 -4.01
CA ASP A 48 5.42 -2.93 -5.33
C ASP A 48 4.03 -3.56 -5.45
N THR A 49 3.83 -4.75 -4.87
CA THR A 49 2.54 -5.45 -4.84
C THR A 49 1.45 -4.78 -4.00
N ASP A 50 1.84 -3.92 -3.08
CA ASP A 50 0.97 -3.33 -2.06
C ASP A 50 0.65 -1.85 -2.37
N ILE A 51 0.66 -1.52 -3.67
CA ILE A 51 0.38 -0.16 -4.18
C ILE A 51 -0.67 -0.25 -5.29
N ILE A 52 -1.68 0.59 -5.20
CA ILE A 52 -2.61 0.89 -6.29
C ILE A 52 -2.49 2.37 -6.67
N TYR A 53 -3.14 2.78 -7.73
CA TYR A 53 -2.99 4.13 -8.25
C TYR A 53 -4.35 4.81 -8.42
N SER A 54 -4.43 6.08 -8.05
CA SER A 54 -5.59 6.92 -8.40
C SER A 54 -5.63 7.15 -9.92
N PRO A 55 -6.76 7.62 -10.48
CA PRO A 55 -6.84 7.98 -11.90
C PRO A 55 -5.80 8.99 -12.36
N LYS A 56 -5.40 9.93 -11.50
CA LYS A 56 -4.33 10.90 -11.78
C LYS A 56 -2.92 10.33 -11.55
N GLY A 57 -2.80 9.05 -11.18
CA GLY A 57 -1.52 8.35 -11.01
C GLY A 57 -0.87 8.51 -9.63
N LYS A 58 -1.58 9.04 -8.62
CA LYS A 58 -1.09 9.11 -7.25
C LYS A 58 -0.98 7.69 -6.68
N ALA A 59 0.16 7.33 -6.13
CA ALA A 59 0.37 6.03 -5.49
C ALA A 59 -0.33 5.96 -4.13
N LEU A 60 -1.23 5.00 -3.97
CA LEU A 60 -1.97 4.71 -2.74
C LEU A 60 -1.44 3.40 -2.17
N ILE A 61 -0.65 3.51 -1.12
CA ILE A 61 0.02 2.40 -0.43
C ILE A 61 -0.86 1.85 0.70
N VAL A 62 -0.49 0.68 1.25
CA VAL A 62 -1.21 0.07 2.39
C VAL A 62 -1.44 1.07 3.53
N HIS A 63 -0.40 1.82 3.94
CA HIS A 63 -0.51 2.80 5.03
C HIS A 63 -1.45 3.98 4.75
N PHE A 64 -1.76 4.23 3.48
CA PHE A 64 -2.79 5.20 3.13
C PHE A 64 -4.15 4.76 3.66
N PHE A 65 -4.49 3.49 3.44
CA PHE A 65 -5.77 2.91 3.86
C PHE A 65 -5.79 2.55 5.34
N THR A 66 -4.77 1.87 5.85
CA THR A 66 -4.74 1.49 7.28
C THR A 66 -4.88 2.70 8.18
N GLY A 67 -4.21 3.81 7.89
CA GLY A 67 -4.33 5.05 8.68
C GLY A 67 -5.69 5.76 8.58
N ILE A 68 -6.58 5.34 7.67
CA ILE A 68 -7.98 5.81 7.63
C ILE A 68 -8.88 4.86 8.42
N PHE A 69 -8.68 3.54 8.24
CA PHE A 69 -9.53 2.50 8.79
C PHE A 69 -9.22 2.14 10.26
N GLU A 70 -8.02 2.43 10.77
CA GLU A 70 -7.60 2.08 12.13
C GLU A 70 -8.46 2.71 13.25
N HIS A 71 -9.14 3.81 12.94
CA HIS A 71 -10.02 4.52 13.89
C HIS A 71 -11.52 4.24 13.66
N VAL A 72 -11.85 3.22 12.85
CA VAL A 72 -13.23 2.89 12.48
C VAL A 72 -13.60 1.54 13.10
N GLU A 73 -14.24 1.60 14.27
CA GLU A 73 -14.63 0.40 15.04
C GLU A 73 -15.75 -0.39 14.38
N GLU A 74 -16.54 0.26 13.51
CA GLU A 74 -17.64 -0.34 12.76
C GLU A 74 -17.18 -1.33 11.69
N ILE A 75 -15.88 -1.31 11.34
CA ILE A 75 -15.29 -2.21 10.33
C ILE A 75 -14.22 -3.08 10.97
N LYS A 76 -14.51 -4.38 11.05
CA LYS A 76 -13.57 -5.38 11.61
C LYS A 76 -12.41 -5.71 10.69
N GLN A 77 -12.65 -5.67 9.39
CA GLN A 77 -11.67 -6.07 8.38
C GLN A 77 -12.01 -5.40 7.05
N PHE A 78 -10.99 -5.02 6.29
CA PHE A 78 -11.16 -4.48 4.95
C PHE A 78 -10.08 -4.99 4.01
N GLN A 79 -10.38 -4.92 2.71
CA GLN A 79 -9.48 -5.25 1.62
C GLN A 79 -9.79 -4.35 0.43
N VAL A 80 -8.78 -3.81 -0.20
CA VAL A 80 -8.89 -2.90 -1.33
C VAL A 80 -8.48 -3.65 -2.60
N TYR A 81 -9.34 -3.65 -3.59
CA TYR A 81 -9.11 -4.27 -4.89
C TYR A 81 -9.14 -3.23 -6.00
N GLN A 82 -8.19 -3.32 -6.93
CA GLN A 82 -8.17 -2.51 -8.14
C GLN A 82 -7.92 -3.42 -9.35
N LYS A 83 -8.86 -3.44 -10.31
CA LYS A 83 -8.81 -4.33 -11.47
C LYS A 83 -7.75 -3.90 -12.49
N TYR A 84 -7.69 -2.61 -12.79
CA TYR A 84 -6.72 -2.01 -13.71
C TYR A 84 -6.09 -0.79 -13.05
N ARG A 85 -4.88 -0.46 -13.44
CA ARG A 85 -4.18 0.71 -12.91
C ARG A 85 -4.99 2.00 -13.19
N GLY A 86 -5.29 2.75 -12.14
CA GLY A 86 -6.08 3.98 -12.22
C GLY A 86 -7.58 3.77 -12.44
N SER A 87 -8.09 2.53 -12.41
CA SER A 87 -9.52 2.27 -12.42
C SER A 87 -10.17 2.55 -11.07
N GLU A 88 -11.47 2.36 -11.02
CA GLU A 88 -12.24 2.35 -9.76
C GLU A 88 -11.61 1.43 -8.71
N ILE A 89 -11.88 1.72 -7.46
CA ILE A 89 -11.40 0.94 -6.33
C ILE A 89 -12.60 0.28 -5.66
N GLU A 90 -12.55 -1.04 -5.51
CA GLU A 90 -13.49 -1.79 -4.69
C GLU A 90 -12.91 -1.98 -3.30
N ILE A 91 -13.66 -1.57 -2.27
CA ILE A 91 -13.31 -1.79 -0.87
C ILE A 91 -14.25 -2.82 -0.29
N LYS A 92 -13.77 -4.06 -0.18
CA LYS A 92 -14.46 -5.14 0.52
C LYS A 92 -14.29 -4.92 2.01
N TYR A 93 -15.40 -5.00 2.75
CA TYR A 93 -15.35 -4.81 4.20
C TYR A 93 -16.22 -5.81 4.93
N ARG A 94 -15.82 -6.11 6.15
CA ARG A 94 -16.58 -6.91 7.11
C ARG A 94 -17.00 -6.01 8.26
N LYS A 95 -18.30 -5.86 8.44
CA LYS A 95 -18.87 -5.03 9.49
C LYS A 95 -18.68 -5.61 10.89
N SER A 96 -18.66 -4.74 11.90
CA SER A 96 -18.74 -5.09 13.31
C SER A 96 -20.20 -5.04 13.81
N ASN A 97 -20.42 -5.44 15.06
CA ASN A 97 -21.69 -5.21 15.74
C ASN A 97 -21.87 -3.70 15.95
N GLY A 98 -23.04 -3.16 15.61
CA GLY A 98 -23.30 -1.70 15.70
C GLY A 98 -22.87 -0.91 14.45
N PHE A 99 -22.65 -1.58 13.32
CA PHE A 99 -22.35 -0.92 12.06
C PHE A 99 -23.46 0.05 11.64
N ASP A 100 -23.07 1.29 11.34
CA ASP A 100 -23.91 2.31 10.71
C ASP A 100 -23.37 2.61 9.29
N SER A 101 -24.27 2.58 8.30
CA SER A 101 -23.90 2.86 6.91
C SER A 101 -23.35 4.27 6.68
N ALA A 102 -23.64 5.22 7.54
CA ALA A 102 -23.09 6.57 7.50
C ALA A 102 -21.53 6.58 7.56
N VAL A 103 -20.93 5.54 8.16
CA VAL A 103 -19.48 5.38 8.23
C VAL A 103 -18.85 5.27 6.82
N LEU A 104 -19.54 4.67 5.85
CA LEU A 104 -19.04 4.50 4.50
C LEU A 104 -18.86 5.84 3.77
N GLU A 105 -19.83 6.76 3.94
CA GLU A 105 -19.73 8.11 3.38
C GLU A 105 -18.59 8.90 4.04
N LYS A 106 -18.41 8.77 5.35
CA LYS A 106 -17.27 9.35 6.05
C LYS A 106 -15.94 8.80 5.53
N LEU A 107 -15.82 7.47 5.40
CA LEU A 107 -14.61 6.83 4.87
C LEU A 107 -14.29 7.29 3.45
N LYS A 108 -15.31 7.41 2.60
CA LYS A 108 -15.17 7.93 1.23
C LYS A 108 -14.63 9.35 1.23
N SER A 109 -15.20 10.22 2.08
CA SER A 109 -14.73 11.60 2.24
C SER A 109 -13.28 11.67 2.72
N ASP A 110 -12.91 10.85 3.73
CA ASP A 110 -11.55 10.81 4.27
C ASP A 110 -10.53 10.30 3.23
N ILE A 111 -10.93 9.30 2.41
CA ILE A 111 -10.11 8.83 1.29
C ILE A 111 -9.88 9.95 0.29
N TYR A 112 -10.92 10.65 -0.13
CA TYR A 112 -10.82 11.76 -1.10
C TYR A 112 -9.96 12.90 -0.56
N LYS A 113 -10.17 13.30 0.68
CA LYS A 113 -9.39 14.34 1.35
C LYS A 113 -7.89 13.99 1.39
N LYS A 114 -7.56 12.76 1.77
CA LYS A 114 -6.17 12.29 1.87
C LYS A 114 -5.54 12.03 0.50
N ALA A 115 -6.35 11.60 -0.47
CA ALA A 115 -5.92 11.44 -1.86
C ALA A 115 -5.76 12.79 -2.58
N GLU A 116 -6.45 13.84 -2.14
CA GLU A 116 -6.60 15.13 -2.84
C GLU A 116 -7.23 14.96 -4.22
N GLU A 117 -8.09 13.95 -4.34
CA GLU A 117 -8.70 13.54 -5.60
C GLU A 117 -9.96 12.72 -5.34
N GLU A 118 -11.04 13.00 -6.09
CA GLU A 118 -12.24 12.19 -6.12
C GLU A 118 -12.18 11.19 -7.27
N PHE A 119 -12.54 9.94 -6.98
CA PHE A 119 -12.56 8.84 -7.94
C PHE A 119 -13.60 7.78 -7.53
N PRO A 120 -14.04 6.91 -8.45
CA PRO A 120 -15.03 5.89 -8.13
C PRO A 120 -14.53 4.92 -7.06
N ILE A 121 -15.30 4.81 -5.96
CA ILE A 121 -15.07 3.87 -4.86
C ILE A 121 -16.36 3.09 -4.65
N ILE A 122 -16.26 1.76 -4.67
CA ILE A 122 -17.36 0.83 -4.42
C ILE A 122 -17.08 0.15 -3.09
N PHE A 123 -18.05 0.19 -2.18
CA PHE A 123 -18.01 -0.56 -0.93
C PHE A 123 -18.82 -1.84 -1.06
N THR A 124 -18.19 -2.99 -0.82
CA THR A 124 -18.82 -4.31 -0.89
C THR A 124 -18.76 -5.01 0.46
N GLU A 125 -19.90 -5.24 1.09
CA GLU A 125 -19.96 -6.02 2.31
C GLU A 125 -19.67 -7.50 2.02
N VAL A 126 -18.82 -8.13 2.84
CA VAL A 126 -18.46 -9.54 2.73
C VAL A 126 -18.50 -10.21 4.10
N GLU A 127 -18.85 -11.48 4.15
CA GLU A 127 -18.85 -12.26 5.40
C GLU A 127 -17.43 -12.57 5.88
N LYS A 128 -16.49 -12.76 4.94
CA LYS A 128 -15.11 -13.15 5.23
C LYS A 128 -14.15 -12.56 4.20
N ILE A 129 -13.00 -12.08 4.67
CA ILE A 129 -11.85 -11.75 3.84
C ILE A 129 -10.77 -12.81 4.13
N PRO A 130 -10.47 -13.70 3.17
CA PRO A 130 -9.50 -14.76 3.37
C PRO A 130 -8.09 -14.16 3.49
N PRO A 131 -7.22 -14.75 4.31
CA PRO A 131 -5.80 -14.36 4.33
C PRO A 131 -5.11 -14.80 3.03
N SER A 132 -3.94 -14.24 2.78
CA SER A 132 -3.07 -14.69 1.69
C SER A 132 -2.65 -16.16 1.89
N PRO A 133 -2.11 -16.84 0.85
CA PRO A 133 -1.58 -18.20 0.99
C PRO A 133 -0.54 -18.37 2.10
N SER A 134 0.17 -17.30 2.46
CA SER A 134 1.12 -17.28 3.58
C SER A 134 0.47 -17.07 4.96
N GLY A 135 -0.87 -16.99 5.04
CA GLY A 135 -1.61 -16.74 6.28
C GLY A 135 -1.64 -15.28 6.75
N LYS A 136 -1.00 -14.37 6.03
CA LYS A 136 -0.98 -12.93 6.39
C LYS A 136 -2.16 -12.17 5.80
N PRO A 137 -2.71 -11.16 6.49
CA PRO A 137 -3.71 -10.27 5.90
C PRO A 137 -3.14 -9.59 4.65
N GLN A 138 -3.89 -9.63 3.56
CA GLN A 138 -3.57 -8.91 2.32
C GLN A 138 -4.57 -7.77 2.16
N ILE A 139 -4.08 -6.55 2.40
CA ILE A 139 -4.93 -5.34 2.40
C ILE A 139 -5.17 -4.83 0.98
N ILE A 140 -4.17 -4.91 0.11
CA ILE A 140 -4.29 -4.48 -1.29
C ILE A 140 -4.17 -5.69 -2.21
N ILE A 141 -5.10 -5.80 -3.15
CA ILE A 141 -5.06 -6.76 -4.27
C ILE A 141 -5.18 -5.99 -5.58
N ARG A 142 -4.34 -6.33 -6.55
CA ARG A 142 -4.41 -5.79 -7.92
C ARG A 142 -4.66 -6.90 -8.93
N GLY A 143 -5.39 -6.55 -9.99
CA GLY A 143 -5.64 -7.41 -11.13
C GLY A 143 -4.65 -7.24 -12.29
N TYR A 144 -3.56 -6.46 -12.11
CA TYR A 144 -2.59 -6.10 -13.16
C TYR A 144 -1.15 -6.24 -12.72
#